data_76f69c4ab0fe708c0c6c8296e9bcc007
#
_entry.id   76f69c4ab0fe708c0c6c8296e9bcc007
#
_cell.length_a   1.000
_cell.length_b   1.000
_cell.length_c   1.000
_cell.angle_alpha   90.00
_cell.angle_beta   90.00
_cell.angle_gamma   90.00
#
_symmetry.space_group_name_H-M   'P 1'
#
loop_
_entity.id
_entity.type
_entity.pdbx_description
1 polymer ?
#
loop_
_entity_poly.entity_id
_entity_poly.type
_entity_poly.pdbx_seq_one_letter_code
_entity_poly.pdbx_strand_id
1 'polypeptide(L)'
;MIFSLDYETFSEADLEEVGAARYAEDPSTEILLAAIAGEDGVVYVWENPRVTGHPADPKAVELLTEAFTNPESIIWAFSFMFEAFITNARALKDLGLPPPKPHQWRCTQALARRAALPDSLAKLSDALDLKNKKDTKGSALIKLFSIPYTPRKKRGEVPQPARRIYPKDEPDKWADFVSYNRTDVLAEQEAHGCLKP
;
A
#
# COMPACT_ATOMS: atom_id res chain seq x y z
N MET A 1 -17.73 -11.41 0.77
CA MET A 1 -17.30 -10.32 1.70
C MET A 1 -16.64 -9.20 0.91
N ILE A 2 -16.64 -8.00 1.46
CA ILE A 2 -16.03 -6.80 0.84
C ILE A 2 -14.82 -6.41 1.67
N PHE A 3 -13.70 -6.15 0.98
CA PHE A 3 -12.43 -5.74 1.57
C PHE A 3 -11.93 -4.45 0.95
N SER A 4 -11.19 -3.64 1.71
CA SER A 4 -10.35 -2.55 1.21
C SER A 4 -8.90 -2.91 1.46
N LEU A 5 -8.03 -2.68 0.48
CA LEU A 5 -6.62 -3.08 0.49
C LEU A 5 -5.73 -1.97 -0.05
N ASP A 6 -4.60 -1.74 0.61
CA ASP A 6 -3.53 -0.84 0.17
C ASP A 6 -2.16 -1.43 0.52
N TYR A 7 -1.18 -1.26 -0.37
CA TYR A 7 0.19 -1.75 -0.19
C TYR A 7 1.21 -0.62 -0.05
N GLU A 8 2.18 -0.87 0.82
CA GLU A 8 3.46 -0.20 0.73
C GLU A 8 4.53 -1.20 0.29
N THR A 9 5.37 -0.79 -0.66
CA THR A 9 6.35 -1.67 -1.29
C THR A 9 7.75 -1.06 -1.27
N PHE A 10 8.78 -1.89 -1.38
CA PHE A 10 10.14 -1.47 -1.71
C PHE A 10 10.49 -1.93 -3.11
N SER A 11 11.24 -1.11 -3.87
CA SER A 11 11.90 -1.54 -5.10
C SER A 11 13.14 -0.69 -5.39
N GLU A 12 14.12 -1.28 -6.10
CA GLU A 12 15.22 -0.53 -6.72
C GLU A 12 14.80 0.09 -8.06
N ALA A 13 13.69 -0.40 -8.66
CA ALA A 13 13.12 0.17 -9.86
C ALA A 13 12.36 1.46 -9.55
N ASP A 14 12.50 2.48 -10.39
CA ASP A 14 11.72 3.72 -10.29
C ASP A 14 10.34 3.53 -10.90
N LEU A 15 9.31 3.62 -10.06
CA LEU A 15 7.91 3.44 -10.45
C LEU A 15 7.46 4.41 -11.56
N GLU A 16 7.94 5.66 -11.50
CA GLU A 16 7.56 6.68 -12.49
C GLU A 16 8.21 6.42 -13.85
N GLU A 17 9.43 5.86 -13.86
CA GLU A 17 10.16 5.54 -15.10
C GLU A 17 9.64 4.27 -15.75
N VAL A 18 9.42 3.19 -14.97
CA VAL A 18 9.12 1.87 -15.55
C VAL A 18 7.63 1.54 -15.60
N GLY A 19 6.80 2.22 -14.82
CA GLY A 19 5.37 1.97 -14.66
C GLY A 19 5.07 0.75 -13.77
N ALA A 20 3.83 0.68 -13.26
CA ALA A 20 3.43 -0.25 -12.21
C ALA A 20 3.65 -1.74 -12.55
N ALA A 21 3.43 -2.15 -13.80
CA ALA A 21 3.60 -3.54 -14.19
C ALA A 21 5.07 -4.01 -14.11
N ARG A 22 5.99 -3.25 -14.70
CA ARG A 22 7.43 -3.57 -14.66
C ARG A 22 8.00 -3.40 -13.26
N TYR A 23 7.53 -2.39 -12.52
CA TYR A 23 7.88 -2.22 -11.11
C TYR A 23 7.52 -3.46 -10.29
N ALA A 24 6.30 -3.99 -10.44
CA ALA A 24 5.85 -5.19 -9.73
C ALA A 24 6.68 -6.44 -10.07
N GLU A 25 7.11 -6.57 -11.32
CA GLU A 25 7.92 -7.70 -11.81
C GLU A 25 9.41 -7.59 -11.46
N ASP A 26 9.89 -6.40 -11.09
CA ASP A 26 11.31 -6.21 -10.75
C ASP A 26 11.71 -7.14 -9.59
N PRO A 27 12.84 -7.86 -9.69
CA PRO A 27 13.28 -8.82 -8.67
C PRO A 27 13.48 -8.21 -7.27
N SER A 28 13.79 -6.92 -7.19
CA SER A 28 13.98 -6.19 -5.93
C SER A 28 12.67 -5.80 -5.27
N THR A 29 11.55 -5.80 -6.03
CA THR A 29 10.25 -5.41 -5.47
C THR A 29 9.77 -6.39 -4.42
N GLU A 30 9.33 -5.85 -3.30
CA GLU A 30 8.84 -6.59 -2.14
C GLU A 30 7.69 -5.84 -1.47
N ILE A 31 6.64 -6.56 -1.05
CA ILE A 31 5.59 -5.98 -0.21
C ILE A 31 6.16 -5.77 1.19
N LEU A 32 6.12 -4.52 1.67
CA LEU A 32 6.52 -4.15 3.02
C LEU A 32 5.36 -4.21 4.00
N LEU A 33 4.24 -3.60 3.60
CA LEU A 33 3.01 -3.50 4.36
C LEU A 33 1.82 -3.85 3.45
N ALA A 34 0.80 -4.47 4.04
CA ALA A 34 -0.51 -4.65 3.43
C ALA A 34 -1.58 -4.27 4.47
N ALA A 35 -2.16 -3.07 4.33
CA ALA A 35 -3.28 -2.67 5.13
C ALA A 35 -4.57 -3.23 4.53
N ILE A 36 -5.34 -3.93 5.34
CA ILE A 36 -6.60 -4.55 4.91
C ILE A 36 -7.70 -4.30 5.93
N ALA A 37 -8.91 -4.03 5.43
CA ALA A 37 -10.12 -3.96 6.25
C ALA A 37 -11.22 -4.82 5.65
N GLY A 38 -12.02 -5.44 6.52
CA GLY A 38 -13.25 -6.14 6.17
C GLY A 38 -14.48 -5.24 6.34
N GLU A 39 -15.65 -5.89 6.41
CA GLU A 39 -16.96 -5.21 6.51
C GLU A 39 -17.18 -4.49 7.86
N ASP A 40 -16.42 -4.83 8.89
CA ASP A 40 -16.41 -4.15 10.19
C ASP A 40 -15.73 -2.78 10.17
N GLY A 41 -15.03 -2.46 9.06
CA GLY A 41 -14.32 -1.20 8.87
C GLY A 41 -13.02 -1.07 9.70
N VAL A 42 -12.64 -2.11 10.45
CA VAL A 42 -11.39 -2.10 11.22
C VAL A 42 -10.21 -2.45 10.31
N VAL A 43 -9.20 -1.59 10.28
CA VAL A 43 -8.00 -1.78 9.46
C VAL A 43 -6.93 -2.53 10.25
N TYR A 44 -6.49 -3.65 9.72
CA TYR A 44 -5.34 -4.42 10.18
C TYR A 44 -4.21 -4.28 9.19
N VAL A 45 -2.96 -4.27 9.67
CA VAL A 45 -1.78 -4.12 8.81
C VAL A 45 -0.93 -5.37 8.93
N TRP A 46 -0.75 -6.06 7.82
CA TRP A 46 0.26 -7.08 7.68
C TRP A 46 1.61 -6.41 7.44
N GLU A 47 2.55 -6.65 8.33
CA GLU A 47 3.93 -6.24 8.20
C GLU A 47 4.75 -7.43 7.74
N ASN A 48 5.63 -7.25 6.75
CA ASN A 48 6.42 -8.34 6.19
C ASN A 48 7.37 -8.95 7.24
N PRO A 49 7.18 -10.21 7.67
CA PRO A 49 8.01 -10.82 8.70
C PRO A 49 9.49 -10.94 8.32
N ARG A 50 9.80 -11.01 7.02
CA ARG A 50 11.20 -11.04 6.54
C ARG A 50 11.89 -9.70 6.68
N VAL A 51 11.11 -8.61 6.71
CA VAL A 51 11.61 -7.24 6.84
C VAL A 51 11.67 -6.80 8.30
N THR A 52 10.65 -7.13 9.07
CA THR A 52 10.53 -6.73 10.49
C THR A 52 11.24 -7.68 11.44
N GLY A 53 11.35 -8.96 11.09
CA GLY A 53 11.82 -10.03 11.98
C GLY A 53 10.76 -10.48 13.01
N HIS A 54 9.52 -10.00 12.92
CA HIS A 54 8.42 -10.35 13.81
C HIS A 54 7.30 -11.06 13.05
N PRO A 55 6.49 -11.91 13.69
CA PRO A 55 5.28 -12.48 13.09
C PRO A 55 4.32 -11.38 12.65
N ALA A 56 3.67 -11.59 11.51
CA ALA A 56 2.60 -10.71 11.04
C ALA A 56 1.38 -10.77 11.97
N ASP A 57 0.57 -9.71 11.95
CA ASP A 57 -0.71 -9.67 12.66
C ASP A 57 -1.62 -10.82 12.18
N PRO A 58 -2.07 -11.73 13.07
CA PRO A 58 -2.88 -12.89 12.69
C PRO A 58 -4.21 -12.50 12.03
N LYS A 59 -4.80 -11.35 12.43
CA LYS A 59 -6.06 -10.89 11.86
C LYS A 59 -5.87 -10.33 10.45
N ALA A 60 -4.77 -9.64 10.19
CA ALA A 60 -4.40 -9.22 8.84
C ALA A 60 -4.19 -10.43 7.94
N VAL A 61 -3.50 -11.48 8.42
CA VAL A 61 -3.30 -12.74 7.68
C VAL A 61 -4.63 -13.41 7.37
N GLU A 62 -5.55 -13.50 8.34
CA GLU A 62 -6.89 -14.07 8.16
C GLU A 62 -7.67 -13.34 7.05
N LEU A 63 -7.72 -11.99 7.13
CA LEU A 63 -8.46 -11.19 6.15
C LEU A 63 -7.86 -11.26 4.76
N LEU A 64 -6.53 -11.21 4.63
CA LEU A 64 -5.83 -11.38 3.35
C LEU A 64 -6.10 -12.76 2.75
N THR A 65 -6.08 -13.81 3.59
CA THR A 65 -6.38 -15.17 3.14
C THR A 65 -7.81 -15.26 2.61
N GLU A 66 -8.79 -14.76 3.35
CA GLU A 66 -10.19 -14.77 2.91
C GLU A 66 -10.39 -13.93 1.63
N ALA A 67 -9.80 -12.73 1.56
CA ALA A 67 -9.91 -11.87 0.40
C ALA A 67 -9.37 -12.53 -0.88
N PHE A 68 -8.27 -13.30 -0.78
CA PHE A 68 -7.57 -13.83 -1.94
C PHE A 68 -8.02 -15.24 -2.34
N THR A 69 -8.47 -16.05 -1.38
CA THR A 69 -8.84 -17.46 -1.66
C THR A 69 -10.33 -17.67 -1.88
N ASN A 70 -11.20 -16.77 -1.36
CA ASN A 70 -12.62 -16.85 -1.61
C ASN A 70 -12.96 -16.13 -2.93
N PRO A 71 -13.43 -16.85 -3.98
CA PRO A 71 -13.71 -16.27 -5.29
C PRO A 71 -14.88 -15.26 -5.30
N GLU A 72 -15.72 -15.27 -4.27
CA GLU A 72 -16.84 -14.33 -4.09
C GLU A 72 -16.44 -13.05 -3.36
N SER A 73 -15.20 -12.94 -2.90
CA SER A 73 -14.69 -11.74 -2.27
C SER A 73 -14.56 -10.60 -3.28
N ILE A 74 -14.88 -9.38 -2.84
CA ILE A 74 -14.70 -8.13 -3.58
C ILE A 74 -13.62 -7.32 -2.88
N ILE A 75 -12.59 -6.91 -3.63
CA ILE A 75 -11.44 -6.16 -3.10
C ILE A 75 -11.44 -4.77 -3.73
N TRP A 76 -11.65 -3.76 -2.89
CA TRP A 76 -11.51 -2.36 -3.25
C TRP A 76 -10.10 -1.88 -2.98
N ALA A 77 -9.58 -1.08 -3.90
CA ALA A 77 -8.37 -0.32 -3.73
C ALA A 77 -8.55 1.08 -4.34
N PHE A 78 -7.82 2.08 -3.84
CA PHE A 78 -7.95 3.42 -4.41
C PHE A 78 -7.53 3.42 -5.89
N SER A 79 -6.36 2.89 -6.22
CA SER A 79 -5.85 2.73 -7.59
C SER A 79 -5.57 1.26 -7.88
N PHE A 80 -6.63 0.45 -8.03
CA PHE A 80 -6.56 -1.01 -8.06
C PHE A 80 -5.52 -1.60 -9.02
N MET A 81 -5.12 -0.88 -10.06
CA MET A 81 -4.14 -1.38 -11.04
C MET A 81 -2.77 -1.62 -10.40
N PHE A 82 -2.36 -0.72 -9.49
CA PHE A 82 -1.10 -0.90 -8.76
C PHE A 82 -1.18 -2.13 -7.85
N GLU A 83 -2.23 -2.21 -7.02
CA GLU A 83 -2.44 -3.33 -6.11
C GLU A 83 -2.57 -4.66 -6.86
N ALA A 84 -3.27 -4.67 -7.99
CA ALA A 84 -3.43 -5.89 -8.80
C ALA A 84 -2.10 -6.36 -9.40
N PHE A 85 -1.25 -5.45 -9.92
CA PHE A 85 0.07 -5.80 -10.43
C PHE A 85 0.98 -6.32 -9.31
N ILE A 86 1.04 -5.62 -8.18
CA ILE A 86 1.81 -6.06 -7.01
C ILE A 86 1.33 -7.43 -6.54
N THR A 87 0.02 -7.61 -6.38
CA THR A 87 -0.56 -8.88 -5.93
C THR A 87 -0.23 -10.02 -6.89
N ASN A 88 -0.39 -9.82 -8.20
CA ASN A 88 -0.10 -10.85 -9.19
C ASN A 88 1.38 -11.27 -9.19
N ALA A 89 2.28 -10.32 -9.03
CA ALA A 89 3.72 -10.59 -9.07
C ALA A 89 4.28 -11.10 -7.72
N ARG A 90 3.70 -10.68 -6.58
CA ARG A 90 4.34 -10.81 -5.27
C ARG A 90 3.55 -11.59 -4.22
N ALA A 91 2.21 -11.72 -4.33
CA ALA A 91 1.40 -12.34 -3.28
C ALA A 91 1.90 -13.74 -2.88
N LEU A 92 2.19 -14.60 -3.86
CA LEU A 92 2.68 -15.95 -3.55
C LEU A 92 4.03 -15.92 -2.83
N LYS A 93 4.96 -15.06 -3.26
CA LYS A 93 6.31 -14.97 -2.70
C LYS A 93 6.31 -14.29 -1.32
N ASP A 94 5.56 -13.21 -1.16
CA ASP A 94 5.65 -12.35 0.03
C ASP A 94 4.61 -12.69 1.09
N LEU A 95 3.37 -12.98 0.66
CA LEU A 95 2.26 -13.31 1.55
C LEU A 95 2.01 -14.82 1.68
N GLY A 96 2.55 -15.64 0.78
CA GLY A 96 2.25 -17.08 0.71
C GLY A 96 0.84 -17.38 0.18
N LEU A 97 0.19 -16.43 -0.47
CA LEU A 97 -1.19 -16.52 -0.95
C LEU A 97 -1.27 -16.48 -2.48
N PRO A 98 -2.20 -17.22 -3.11
CA PRO A 98 -2.46 -17.08 -4.53
C PRO A 98 -3.09 -15.71 -4.82
N PRO A 99 -2.81 -15.09 -5.99
CA PRO A 99 -3.46 -13.83 -6.34
C PRO A 99 -4.97 -14.04 -6.57
N PRO A 100 -5.83 -13.07 -6.17
CA PRO A 100 -7.25 -13.10 -6.46
C PRO A 100 -7.53 -12.97 -7.96
N LYS A 101 -8.73 -13.33 -8.38
CA LYS A 101 -9.13 -13.26 -9.78
C LYS A 101 -9.41 -11.81 -10.22
N PRO A 102 -9.21 -11.44 -11.49
CA PRO A 102 -9.44 -10.07 -11.98
C PRO A 102 -10.82 -9.50 -11.67
N HIS A 103 -11.87 -10.32 -11.69
CA HIS A 103 -13.24 -9.87 -11.43
C HIS A 103 -13.53 -9.48 -9.98
N GLN A 104 -12.65 -9.83 -9.05
CA GLN A 104 -12.77 -9.48 -7.63
C GLN A 104 -12.37 -8.01 -7.35
N TRP A 105 -11.57 -7.40 -8.22
CA TRP A 105 -11.07 -6.05 -8.02
C TRP A 105 -12.09 -4.96 -8.33
N ARG A 106 -12.04 -3.89 -7.54
CA ARG A 106 -12.80 -2.64 -7.72
C ARG A 106 -11.89 -1.45 -7.48
N CYS A 107 -12.28 -0.29 -8.04
CA CYS A 107 -11.45 0.92 -8.06
C CYS A 107 -12.22 2.15 -7.58
N THR A 108 -11.84 2.70 -6.44
CA THR A 108 -12.44 3.92 -5.90
C THR A 108 -12.06 5.15 -6.72
N GLN A 109 -10.84 5.20 -7.27
CA GLN A 109 -10.41 6.27 -8.18
C GLN A 109 -11.29 6.33 -9.45
N ALA A 110 -11.68 5.17 -9.99
CA ALA A 110 -12.58 5.13 -11.15
C ALA A 110 -13.98 5.68 -10.81
N LEU A 111 -14.49 5.44 -9.60
CA LEU A 111 -15.74 6.05 -9.13
C LEU A 111 -15.60 7.56 -9.00
N ALA A 112 -14.48 8.06 -8.42
CA ALA A 112 -14.21 9.48 -8.31
C ALA A 112 -14.18 10.16 -9.67
N ARG A 113 -13.45 9.60 -10.65
CA ARG A 113 -13.40 10.09 -12.03
C ARG A 113 -14.78 10.14 -12.69
N ARG A 114 -15.59 9.11 -12.50
CA ARG A 114 -16.98 9.07 -13.01
C ARG A 114 -17.85 10.18 -12.42
N ALA A 115 -17.57 10.58 -11.18
CA ALA A 115 -18.26 11.68 -10.49
C ALA A 115 -17.64 13.06 -10.78
N ALA A 116 -16.68 13.17 -11.70
CA ALA A 116 -15.90 14.37 -12.00
C ALA A 116 -15.19 14.96 -10.75
N LEU A 117 -14.76 14.10 -9.83
CA LEU A 117 -14.01 14.43 -8.63
C LEU A 117 -12.50 14.17 -8.85
N PRO A 118 -11.63 14.74 -7.97
CA PRO A 118 -10.20 14.52 -8.04
C PRO A 118 -9.82 13.04 -8.02
N ASP A 119 -8.76 12.68 -8.76
CA ASP A 119 -8.29 11.31 -8.95
C ASP A 119 -7.06 10.95 -8.10
N SER A 120 -6.69 11.78 -7.13
CA SER A 120 -5.74 11.41 -6.08
C SER A 120 -6.44 11.36 -4.73
N LEU A 121 -6.10 10.36 -3.90
CA LEU A 121 -6.76 10.15 -2.61
C LEU A 121 -6.69 11.40 -1.71
N ALA A 122 -5.55 12.09 -1.68
CA ALA A 122 -5.38 13.32 -0.90
C ALA A 122 -6.36 14.42 -1.34
N LYS A 123 -6.43 14.73 -2.66
CA LYS A 123 -7.33 15.76 -3.19
C LYS A 123 -8.80 15.34 -3.08
N LEU A 124 -9.09 14.04 -3.25
CA LEU A 124 -10.44 13.51 -3.08
C LEU A 124 -10.90 13.61 -1.63
N SER A 125 -10.03 13.30 -0.67
CA SER A 125 -10.31 13.44 0.76
C SER A 125 -10.62 14.89 1.14
N ASP A 126 -9.91 15.85 0.55
CA ASP A 126 -10.20 17.28 0.76
C ASP A 126 -11.51 17.69 0.09
N ALA A 127 -11.78 17.25 -1.14
CA ALA A 127 -12.99 17.60 -1.88
C ALA A 127 -14.27 17.05 -1.23
N LEU A 128 -14.17 15.89 -0.59
CA LEU A 128 -15.27 15.22 0.13
C LEU A 128 -15.32 15.55 1.63
N ASP A 129 -14.37 16.38 2.12
CA ASP A 129 -14.21 16.73 3.54
C ASP A 129 -14.19 15.49 4.46
N LEU A 130 -13.42 14.47 4.06
CA LEU A 130 -13.30 13.23 4.81
C LEU A 130 -12.64 13.46 6.17
N LYS A 131 -12.99 12.63 7.16
CA LYS A 131 -12.38 12.66 8.51
C LYS A 131 -10.94 12.16 8.45
N ASN A 132 -10.72 11.05 7.73
CA ASN A 132 -9.40 10.49 7.50
C ASN A 132 -8.80 11.13 6.25
N LYS A 133 -7.83 12.02 6.45
CA LYS A 133 -7.11 12.67 5.35
C LYS A 133 -5.77 12.03 5.18
N LYS A 134 -5.33 11.89 3.93
CA LYS A 134 -4.00 11.41 3.61
C LYS A 134 -2.93 12.26 4.31
N ASP A 135 -2.05 11.62 5.11
CA ASP A 135 -1.00 12.33 5.84
C ASP A 135 0.04 12.90 4.86
N THR A 136 0.33 14.19 4.99
CA THR A 136 1.35 14.89 4.20
C THR A 136 2.77 14.38 4.47
N LYS A 137 3.00 13.70 5.60
CA LYS A 137 4.29 13.08 5.95
C LYS A 137 4.58 11.81 5.16
N GLY A 138 3.56 11.19 4.54
CA GLY A 138 3.69 9.92 3.81
C GLY A 138 4.76 9.94 2.74
N SER A 139 4.91 11.03 1.98
CA SER A 139 5.95 11.14 0.95
C SER A 139 7.38 11.02 1.48
N ALA A 140 7.63 11.46 2.71
CA ALA A 140 8.95 11.33 3.35
C ALA A 140 9.19 9.88 3.82
N LEU A 141 8.15 9.19 4.31
CA LEU A 141 8.21 7.80 4.73
C LEU A 141 8.38 6.85 3.54
N ILE A 142 7.65 7.08 2.44
CA ILE A 142 7.84 6.38 1.18
C ILE A 142 9.29 6.53 0.68
N LYS A 143 9.84 7.76 0.65
CA LYS A 143 11.23 8.00 0.26
C LYS A 143 12.24 7.32 1.17
N LEU A 144 11.89 7.05 2.42
CA LEU A 144 12.77 6.39 3.37
C LEU A 144 12.76 4.87 3.23
N PHE A 145 11.58 4.26 3.08
CA PHE A 145 11.42 2.80 3.15
C PHE A 145 11.16 2.14 1.80
N SER A 146 10.57 2.84 0.84
CA SER A 146 10.10 2.26 -0.42
C SER A 146 11.09 2.36 -1.58
N ILE A 147 12.14 3.15 -1.44
CA ILE A 147 13.19 3.31 -2.47
C ILE A 147 14.58 3.23 -1.82
N PRO A 148 15.65 2.97 -2.61
CA PRO A 148 17.01 3.03 -2.10
C PRO A 148 17.35 4.42 -1.55
N TYR A 149 17.64 4.49 -0.26
CA TYR A 149 17.98 5.74 0.42
C TYR A 149 19.41 6.18 0.09
N THR A 150 19.56 7.37 -0.46
CA THR A 150 20.86 8.00 -0.69
C THR A 150 21.11 9.07 0.36
N PRO A 151 22.10 8.90 1.26
CA PRO A 151 22.44 9.90 2.26
C PRO A 151 22.81 11.24 1.63
N ARG A 152 22.36 12.35 2.23
CA ARG A 152 22.78 13.69 1.79
C ARG A 152 24.28 13.86 2.00
N LYS A 153 24.99 14.18 0.91
CA LYS A 153 26.42 14.51 0.95
C LYS A 153 26.63 15.84 1.67
N LYS A 154 27.48 15.87 2.69
CA LYS A 154 28.00 17.12 3.24
C LYS A 154 29.16 17.63 2.39
N ARG A 155 29.42 18.94 2.45
CA ARG A 155 30.50 19.58 1.68
C ARG A 155 31.85 18.95 2.06
N GLY A 156 32.54 18.35 1.07
CA GLY A 156 33.87 17.70 1.26
C GLY A 156 33.81 16.20 1.57
N GLU A 157 32.63 15.60 1.74
CA GLU A 157 32.52 14.15 1.94
C GLU A 157 32.44 13.37 0.62
N VAL A 158 32.90 12.11 0.65
CA VAL A 158 32.69 11.16 -0.46
C VAL A 158 31.21 10.74 -0.48
N PRO A 159 30.54 10.67 -1.65
CA PRO A 159 29.18 10.18 -1.73
C PRO A 159 29.07 8.76 -1.14
N GLN A 160 28.11 8.55 -0.27
CA GLN A 160 27.78 7.22 0.23
C GLN A 160 26.89 6.50 -0.79
N PRO A 161 27.07 5.18 -0.99
CA PRO A 161 26.17 4.41 -1.86
C PRO A 161 24.74 4.42 -1.30
N ALA A 162 23.79 4.31 -2.21
CA ALA A 162 22.40 4.09 -1.84
C ALA A 162 22.26 2.77 -1.06
N ARG A 163 21.41 2.75 -0.04
CA ARG A 163 21.16 1.58 0.78
C ARG A 163 19.67 1.45 1.11
N ARG A 164 19.23 0.26 1.39
CA ARG A 164 17.89 0.02 1.95
C ARG A 164 17.86 0.38 3.43
N ILE A 165 16.80 1.04 3.88
CA ILE A 165 16.52 1.29 5.29
C ILE A 165 15.50 0.26 5.77
N TYR A 166 15.78 -0.36 6.90
CA TYR A 166 14.93 -1.38 7.51
C TYR A 166 14.21 -0.82 8.75
N PRO A 167 13.11 -1.46 9.21
CA PRO A 167 12.40 -1.05 10.43
C PRO A 167 13.29 -0.87 11.65
N LYS A 168 14.27 -1.74 11.84
CA LYS A 168 15.23 -1.69 12.94
C LYS A 168 16.15 -0.46 12.92
N ASP A 169 16.34 0.15 11.75
CA ASP A 169 17.21 1.33 11.59
C ASP A 169 16.47 2.61 12.00
N GLU A 170 15.14 2.64 11.84
CA GLU A 170 14.28 3.80 12.11
C GLU A 170 12.92 3.34 12.67
N PRO A 171 12.86 2.73 13.87
CA PRO A 171 11.66 2.06 14.38
C PRO A 171 10.47 3.01 14.57
N ASP A 172 10.68 4.24 15.03
CA ASP A 172 9.60 5.21 15.22
C ASP A 172 8.99 5.64 13.88
N LYS A 173 9.83 5.86 12.88
CA LYS A 173 9.35 6.18 11.53
C LYS A 173 8.67 5.00 10.84
N TRP A 174 9.08 3.77 11.18
CA TRP A 174 8.38 2.59 10.71
C TRP A 174 6.98 2.51 11.31
N ALA A 175 6.81 2.79 12.60
CA ALA A 175 5.48 2.85 13.23
C ALA A 175 4.61 3.94 12.58
N ASP A 176 5.19 5.11 12.24
CA ASP A 176 4.51 6.15 11.47
C ASP A 176 4.11 5.65 10.08
N PHE A 177 4.96 4.83 9.42
CA PHE A 177 4.68 4.28 8.09
C PHE A 177 3.55 3.25 8.12
N VAL A 178 3.49 2.39 9.14
CA VAL A 178 2.37 1.49 9.40
C VAL A 178 1.07 2.27 9.63
N SER A 179 1.14 3.35 10.42
CA SER A 179 -0.01 4.23 10.67
C SER A 179 -0.47 4.95 9.40
N TYR A 180 0.48 5.37 8.56
CA TYR A 180 0.20 5.99 7.25
C TYR A 180 -0.56 5.03 6.33
N ASN A 181 -0.07 3.80 6.12
CA ASN A 181 -0.74 2.79 5.30
C ASN A 181 -2.15 2.46 5.82
N ARG A 182 -2.33 2.38 7.15
CA ARG A 182 -3.65 2.24 7.78
C ARG A 182 -4.59 3.39 7.44
N THR A 183 -4.09 4.62 7.49
CA THR A 183 -4.88 5.83 7.22
C THR A 183 -5.33 5.90 5.75
N ASP A 184 -4.50 5.44 4.82
CA ASP A 184 -4.85 5.41 3.40
C ASP A 184 -6.05 4.45 3.15
N VAL A 185 -6.12 3.29 3.81
CA VAL A 185 -7.30 2.40 3.74
C VAL A 185 -8.54 3.03 4.38
N LEU A 186 -8.40 3.71 5.54
CA LEU A 186 -9.52 4.41 6.16
C LEU A 186 -10.07 5.52 5.26
N ALA A 187 -9.18 6.31 4.63
CA ALA A 187 -9.59 7.35 3.70
C ALA A 187 -10.24 6.78 2.43
N GLU A 188 -9.73 5.66 1.92
CA GLU A 188 -10.34 4.95 0.79
C GLU A 188 -11.74 4.46 1.10
N GLN A 189 -11.96 3.83 2.28
CA GLN A 189 -13.28 3.36 2.71
C GLN A 189 -14.29 4.51 2.85
N GLU A 190 -13.90 5.63 3.46
CA GLU A 190 -14.76 6.82 3.56
C GLU A 190 -15.10 7.36 2.18
N ALA A 191 -14.10 7.52 1.30
CA ALA A 191 -14.30 7.99 -0.07
C ALA A 191 -15.24 7.05 -0.84
N HIS A 192 -15.02 5.74 -0.78
CA HIS A 192 -15.88 4.74 -1.38
C HIS A 192 -17.31 4.84 -0.84
N GLY A 193 -17.48 5.02 0.48
CA GLY A 193 -18.79 5.21 1.11
C GLY A 193 -19.54 6.42 0.57
N CYS A 194 -18.87 7.54 0.31
CA CYS A 194 -19.44 8.76 -0.26
C CYS A 194 -19.76 8.62 -1.76
N LEU A 195 -19.06 7.74 -2.49
CA LEU A 195 -19.17 7.59 -3.95
C LEU A 195 -20.13 6.48 -4.39
N LYS A 196 -20.68 5.70 -3.45
CA LYS A 196 -21.71 4.70 -3.77
C LYS A 196 -22.92 5.38 -4.38
N PRO A 197 -23.48 4.82 -5.45
CA PRO A 197 -24.75 5.32 -6.03
C PRO A 197 -25.92 5.11 -5.09
#